data_993ec5490ff34d0413a768642017c072
#
_entry.id   993ec5490ff34d0413a768642017c072
#
_cell.length_a   1.000
_cell.length_b   1.000
_cell.length_c   1.000
_cell.angle_alpha   90.00
_cell.angle_beta   90.00
_cell.angle_gamma   90.00
#
_symmetry.space_group_name_H-M   'P 1'
#
loop_
_entity.id
_entity.type
_entity.pdbx_description
1 polymer ?
#
loop_
_entity_poly.entity_id
_entity_poly.type
_entity_poly.pdbx_seq_one_letter_code
_entity_poly.pdbx_strand_id
1 'polypeptide(L)'
;PAKIVSKTGPKTQAHLYELHIDTETNKPEIVRDEVKEWNKDSGTRIEIDLEGTYIKGNQSVDEYLKQTAIVNPHVTLIYTNPKAEQIIFPRATEVVPVPAKEIKPHPYGVELGVFIRMLKYTESRTLQSFLTSEFSRVGAGTAKEICQHAALLPNTKPAAVSREMAESLMKGIKKTKIIAPPSDCISPIGEVNLEKGLRKEINAEFYTTITRPPAV
;
A
#
# COMPACT_ATOMS: atom_id res chain seq x y z
N PRO A 1 -19.46 7.67 7.71
CA PRO A 1 -18.54 8.72 7.28
C PRO A 1 -17.20 8.61 8.01
N ALA A 2 -16.11 9.02 7.34
CA ALA A 2 -14.82 9.18 7.97
C ALA A 2 -14.48 10.66 8.07
N LYS A 3 -13.95 11.09 9.23
CA LYS A 3 -13.47 12.46 9.46
C LYS A 3 -11.96 12.44 9.56
N ILE A 4 -11.29 13.29 8.79
CA ILE A 4 -9.85 13.40 8.76
C ILE A 4 -9.47 14.85 9.05
N VAL A 5 -8.63 15.07 10.09
CA VAL A 5 -7.98 16.35 10.32
C VAL A 5 -6.49 16.18 10.07
N SER A 6 -5.91 16.99 9.20
CA SER A 6 -4.48 16.89 8.87
C SER A 6 -3.83 18.25 8.83
N LYS A 7 -2.58 18.31 9.30
CA LYS A 7 -1.70 19.49 9.29
C LYS A 7 -0.27 19.05 8.97
N THR A 8 0.33 19.63 7.97
CA THR A 8 1.64 19.21 7.45
C THR A 8 2.84 19.84 8.17
N GLY A 9 2.62 20.94 8.91
CA GLY A 9 3.69 21.59 9.66
C GLY A 9 3.22 22.77 10.50
N PRO A 10 4.08 23.34 11.36
CA PRO A 10 3.68 24.37 12.32
C PRO A 10 3.21 25.69 11.66
N LYS A 11 3.64 25.95 10.44
CA LYS A 11 3.28 27.16 9.68
C LYS A 11 2.09 26.98 8.74
N THR A 12 1.55 25.75 8.62
CA THR A 12 0.39 25.44 7.76
C THR A 12 -0.90 25.45 8.57
N GLN A 13 -2.01 25.65 7.90
CA GLN A 13 -3.33 25.48 8.50
C GLN A 13 -3.69 23.99 8.55
N ALA A 14 -4.50 23.58 9.52
CA ALA A 14 -5.10 22.27 9.55
C ALA A 14 -6.38 22.26 8.69
N HIS A 15 -6.61 21.16 7.97
CA HIS A 15 -7.83 20.95 7.21
C HIS A 15 -8.63 19.80 7.81
N LEU A 16 -9.93 19.99 7.88
CA LEU A 16 -10.91 18.95 8.23
C LEU A 16 -11.59 18.48 6.95
N TYR A 17 -11.47 17.20 6.65
CA TYR A 17 -12.21 16.54 5.58
C TYR A 17 -13.25 15.59 6.19
N GLU A 18 -14.46 15.61 5.66
CA GLU A 18 -15.47 14.59 5.90
C GLU A 18 -15.67 13.83 4.59
N LEU A 19 -15.50 12.52 4.64
CA LEU A 19 -15.51 11.65 3.47
C LEU A 19 -16.65 10.63 3.58
N HIS A 20 -17.34 10.42 2.45
CA HIS A 20 -18.17 9.26 2.22
C HIS A 20 -17.51 8.38 1.16
N ILE A 21 -17.66 7.06 1.28
CA ILE A 21 -17.25 6.14 0.24
C ILE A 21 -18.46 5.89 -0.64
N ASP A 22 -18.41 6.35 -1.88
CA ASP A 22 -19.36 5.94 -2.90
C ASP A 22 -19.10 4.46 -3.23
N THR A 23 -20.03 3.60 -2.85
CA THR A 23 -19.93 2.16 -3.03
C THR A 23 -20.07 1.72 -4.48
N GLU A 24 -20.66 2.53 -5.35
CA GLU A 24 -20.83 2.22 -6.78
C GLU A 24 -19.53 2.45 -7.54
N THR A 25 -18.85 3.56 -7.28
CA THR A 25 -17.63 3.95 -7.99
C THR A 25 -16.36 3.59 -7.21
N ASN A 26 -16.47 3.18 -5.94
CA ASN A 26 -15.38 2.95 -4.99
C ASN A 26 -14.41 4.15 -4.92
N LYS A 27 -14.98 5.36 -4.95
CA LYS A 27 -14.23 6.61 -4.83
C LYS A 27 -14.62 7.34 -3.55
N PRO A 28 -13.65 7.99 -2.89
CA PRO A 28 -13.98 8.88 -1.78
C PRO A 28 -14.68 10.12 -2.32
N GLU A 29 -15.84 10.43 -1.77
CA GLU A 29 -16.56 11.67 -1.98
C GLU A 29 -16.28 12.61 -0.81
N ILE A 30 -15.71 13.79 -1.08
CA ILE A 30 -15.45 14.80 -0.06
C ILE A 30 -16.76 15.59 0.14
N VAL A 31 -17.38 15.38 1.30
CA VAL A 31 -18.63 16.06 1.66
C VAL A 31 -18.34 17.41 2.33
N ARG A 32 -17.18 17.53 2.99
CA ARG A 32 -16.76 18.72 3.72
C ARG A 32 -15.25 18.91 3.64
N ASP A 33 -14.83 20.12 3.33
CA ASP A 33 -13.42 20.59 3.39
C ASP A 33 -13.41 21.95 4.07
N GLU A 34 -12.83 22.02 5.25
CA GLU A 34 -12.78 23.24 6.06
C GLU A 34 -11.40 23.43 6.70
N VAL A 35 -11.00 24.68 6.82
CA VAL A 35 -9.87 25.04 7.67
C VAL A 35 -10.30 24.92 9.13
N LYS A 36 -9.50 24.25 9.95
CA LYS A 36 -9.75 24.04 11.38
C LYS A 36 -8.56 24.49 12.21
N GLU A 37 -8.82 25.15 13.32
CA GLU A 37 -7.80 25.35 14.33
C GLU A 37 -7.42 24.03 14.99
N TRP A 38 -6.15 23.73 15.03
CA TRP A 38 -5.61 22.54 15.65
C TRP A 38 -4.29 22.85 16.39
N ASN A 39 -4.31 22.69 17.70
CA ASN A 39 -3.17 22.96 18.57
C ASN A 39 -2.14 21.81 18.53
N LYS A 40 -1.65 21.48 17.34
CA LYS A 40 -0.56 20.55 17.08
C LYS A 40 0.32 21.16 15.98
N ASP A 41 1.62 20.90 16.04
CA ASP A 41 2.55 21.38 15.02
C ASP A 41 2.33 20.67 13.69
N SER A 42 2.10 19.37 13.73
CA SER A 42 1.79 18.56 12.55
C SER A 42 1.09 17.26 12.97
N GLY A 43 0.54 16.55 12.02
CA GLY A 43 -0.04 15.22 12.23
C GLY A 43 -1.34 15.01 11.49
N THR A 44 -1.91 13.81 11.70
CA THR A 44 -3.20 13.42 11.13
C THR A 44 -4.06 12.76 12.22
N ARG A 45 -5.33 13.15 12.28
CA ARG A 45 -6.37 12.51 13.11
C ARG A 45 -7.41 11.92 12.17
N ILE A 46 -7.72 10.66 12.37
CA ILE A 46 -8.74 9.93 11.61
C ILE A 46 -9.79 9.43 12.61
N GLU A 47 -11.05 9.71 12.32
CA GLU A 47 -12.21 9.24 13.09
C GLU A 47 -13.11 8.44 12.13
N ILE A 48 -13.43 7.21 12.52
CA ILE A 48 -14.30 6.33 11.75
C ILE A 48 -15.30 5.70 12.72
N ASP A 49 -16.59 5.89 12.46
CA ASP A 49 -17.65 5.21 13.19
C ASP A 49 -17.86 3.82 12.59
N LEU A 50 -17.71 2.80 13.41
CA LEU A 50 -17.83 1.40 13.02
C LEU A 50 -18.90 0.70 13.86
N GLU A 51 -19.65 -0.16 13.22
CA GLU A 51 -20.50 -1.12 13.92
C GLU A 51 -19.64 -2.36 14.27
N GLY A 52 -19.50 -2.65 15.56
CA GLY A 52 -18.61 -3.71 15.99
C GLY A 52 -18.68 -3.99 17.48
N THR A 53 -18.07 -5.10 17.90
CA THR A 53 -17.97 -5.53 19.29
C THR A 53 -16.51 -5.65 19.69
N TYR A 54 -16.15 -5.01 20.81
CA TYR A 54 -14.80 -5.14 21.38
C TYR A 54 -14.65 -6.50 22.09
N ILE A 55 -13.70 -7.31 21.60
CA ILE A 55 -13.39 -8.64 22.13
C ILE A 55 -11.90 -8.70 22.49
N LYS A 56 -11.56 -9.28 23.65
CA LYS A 56 -10.17 -9.60 24.03
C LYS A 56 -9.77 -10.99 23.51
N GLY A 57 -8.48 -11.21 23.25
CA GLY A 57 -7.92 -12.51 22.82
C GLY A 57 -6.99 -12.38 21.62
N ASN A 58 -6.63 -13.51 21.02
CA ASN A 58 -5.60 -13.58 19.96
C ASN A 58 -5.98 -12.85 18.65
N GLN A 59 -7.27 -12.55 18.45
CA GLN A 59 -7.75 -11.79 17.29
C GLN A 59 -8.35 -10.44 17.71
N SER A 60 -7.83 -9.86 18.79
CA SER A 60 -8.29 -8.58 19.33
C SER A 60 -7.49 -7.40 18.80
N VAL A 61 -8.04 -6.20 18.94
CA VAL A 61 -7.31 -4.95 18.67
C VAL A 61 -6.08 -4.84 19.57
N ASP A 62 -6.17 -5.29 20.84
CA ASP A 62 -5.05 -5.25 21.78
C ASP A 62 -3.85 -6.06 21.27
N GLU A 63 -4.09 -7.30 20.82
CA GLU A 63 -3.04 -8.16 20.27
C GLU A 63 -2.49 -7.63 18.94
N TYR A 64 -3.37 -7.12 18.06
CA TYR A 64 -2.95 -6.48 16.81
C TYR A 64 -2.02 -5.28 17.05
N LEU A 65 -2.35 -4.42 18.03
CA LEU A 65 -1.54 -3.26 18.35
C LEU A 65 -0.20 -3.65 18.99
N LYS A 66 -0.18 -4.69 19.83
CA LYS A 66 1.07 -5.26 20.36
C LYS A 66 1.99 -5.76 19.24
N GLN A 67 1.45 -6.52 18.29
CA GLN A 67 2.20 -6.98 17.13
C GLN A 67 2.66 -5.79 16.25
N THR A 68 1.83 -4.78 16.10
CA THR A 68 2.19 -3.54 15.39
C THR A 68 3.36 -2.82 16.06
N ALA A 69 3.38 -2.75 17.39
CA ALA A 69 4.47 -2.16 18.15
C ALA A 69 5.80 -2.93 17.99
N ILE A 70 5.74 -4.26 17.91
CA ILE A 70 6.91 -5.12 17.66
C ILE A 70 7.52 -4.82 16.28
N VAL A 71 6.69 -4.78 15.25
CA VAL A 71 7.17 -4.59 13.86
C VAL A 71 7.42 -3.13 13.48
N ASN A 72 7.06 -2.18 14.35
CA ASN A 72 7.35 -0.76 14.22
C ASN A 72 8.08 -0.22 15.47
N PRO A 73 9.29 -0.70 15.77
CA PRO A 73 9.98 -0.38 17.01
C PRO A 73 10.38 1.11 17.15
N HIS A 74 10.27 1.89 16.08
CA HIS A 74 10.52 3.33 16.05
C HIS A 74 9.29 4.18 16.44
N VAL A 75 8.14 3.54 16.64
CA VAL A 75 6.87 4.24 16.96
C VAL A 75 6.56 4.12 18.45
N THR A 76 6.11 5.21 19.08
CA THR A 76 5.40 5.15 20.36
C THR A 76 3.91 5.04 20.06
N LEU A 77 3.30 3.94 20.47
CA LEU A 77 1.88 3.69 20.28
C LEU A 77 1.15 3.84 21.61
N ILE A 78 0.13 4.68 21.65
CA ILE A 78 -0.72 4.91 22.81
C ILE A 78 -2.13 4.48 22.43
N TYR A 79 -2.64 3.48 23.11
CA TYR A 79 -3.96 2.91 22.87
C TYR A 79 -4.86 3.09 24.10
N THR A 80 -6.05 3.62 23.88
CA THR A 80 -7.10 3.66 24.88
C THR A 80 -8.25 2.76 24.45
N ASN A 81 -8.51 1.71 25.19
CA ASN A 81 -9.56 0.75 24.87
C ASN A 81 -10.96 1.27 25.25
N PRO A 82 -12.05 0.61 24.82
CA PRO A 82 -13.43 1.03 25.17
C PRO A 82 -13.76 1.03 26.67
N LYS A 83 -12.91 0.42 27.51
CA LYS A 83 -13.04 0.46 28.97
C LYS A 83 -12.27 1.62 29.61
N ALA A 84 -11.76 2.55 28.79
CA ALA A 84 -10.91 3.66 29.21
C ALA A 84 -9.56 3.24 29.84
N GLU A 85 -9.11 2.00 29.62
CA GLU A 85 -7.77 1.56 30.00
C GLU A 85 -6.77 2.04 28.94
N GLN A 86 -5.70 2.72 29.38
CA GLN A 86 -4.64 3.18 28.47
C GLN A 86 -3.44 2.23 28.52
N ILE A 87 -3.02 1.77 27.36
CA ILE A 87 -1.84 0.92 27.15
C ILE A 87 -0.84 1.72 26.32
N ILE A 88 0.40 1.78 26.79
CA ILE A 88 1.48 2.53 26.10
C ILE A 88 2.55 1.53 25.68
N PHE A 89 2.84 1.50 24.38
CA PHE A 89 3.98 0.80 23.77
C PHE A 89 5.02 1.86 23.41
N PRO A 90 6.01 2.17 24.27
CA PRO A 90 7.00 3.17 23.97
C PRO A 90 7.96 2.66 22.86
N ARG A 91 8.53 3.54 22.04
CA ARG A 91 9.49 3.15 21.01
C ARG A 91 10.72 2.44 21.58
N ALA A 92 11.26 1.49 20.85
CA ALA A 92 12.50 0.76 21.18
C ALA A 92 13.73 1.34 20.48
N THR A 93 13.55 2.18 19.46
CA THR A 93 14.63 2.80 18.69
C THR A 93 14.20 4.16 18.14
N GLU A 94 15.18 5.05 17.94
CA GLU A 94 14.99 6.34 17.26
C GLU A 94 15.25 6.23 15.73
N VAL A 95 15.70 5.08 15.26
CA VAL A 95 16.03 4.88 13.83
C VAL A 95 14.75 4.67 13.05
N VAL A 96 14.44 5.63 12.19
CA VAL A 96 13.30 5.56 11.26
C VAL A 96 13.66 4.66 10.08
N PRO A 97 12.75 3.80 9.60
CA PRO A 97 13.00 2.98 8.41
C PRO A 97 13.31 3.83 7.17
N VAL A 98 14.13 3.26 6.27
CA VAL A 98 14.39 3.90 4.98
C VAL A 98 13.07 3.99 4.20
N PRO A 99 12.69 5.17 3.66
CA PRO A 99 11.46 5.30 2.88
C PRO A 99 11.45 4.36 1.67
N ALA A 100 10.33 3.70 1.44
CA ALA A 100 10.10 2.92 0.24
C ALA A 100 10.08 3.83 -0.99
N LYS A 101 10.55 3.32 -2.13
CA LYS A 101 10.49 4.03 -3.42
C LYS A 101 9.28 3.57 -4.21
N GLU A 102 8.60 4.50 -4.86
CA GLU A 102 7.54 4.15 -5.79
C GLU A 102 8.11 3.37 -6.97
N ILE A 103 7.46 2.28 -7.33
CA ILE A 103 7.75 1.49 -8.52
C ILE A 103 6.50 1.35 -9.38
N LYS A 104 6.70 1.17 -10.69
CA LYS A 104 5.58 0.80 -11.58
C LYS A 104 5.04 -0.57 -11.18
N PRO A 105 3.73 -0.82 -11.35
CA PRO A 105 3.15 -2.12 -11.04
C PRO A 105 3.83 -3.24 -11.84
N HIS A 106 3.94 -4.42 -11.24
CA HIS A 106 4.38 -5.60 -11.97
C HIS A 106 3.21 -6.22 -12.72
N PRO A 107 3.38 -6.67 -13.98
CA PRO A 107 2.26 -7.15 -14.79
C PRO A 107 1.48 -8.31 -14.17
N TYR A 108 2.15 -9.20 -13.43
CA TYR A 108 1.50 -10.33 -12.75
C TYR A 108 0.55 -9.94 -11.61
N GLY A 109 0.76 -8.76 -11.03
CA GLY A 109 -0.03 -8.26 -9.90
C GLY A 109 -1.23 -7.38 -10.30
N VAL A 110 -1.47 -7.17 -11.60
CA VAL A 110 -2.56 -6.31 -12.07
C VAL A 110 -3.76 -7.13 -12.47
N GLU A 111 -4.92 -6.80 -11.92
CA GLU A 111 -6.19 -7.43 -12.26
C GLU A 111 -6.75 -6.89 -13.58
N LEU A 112 -7.59 -7.71 -14.27
CA LEU A 112 -8.16 -7.38 -15.58
C LEU A 112 -8.89 -6.02 -15.59
N GLY A 113 -9.69 -5.73 -14.56
CA GLY A 113 -10.44 -4.46 -14.48
C GLY A 113 -9.52 -3.25 -14.39
N VAL A 114 -8.43 -3.35 -13.63
CA VAL A 114 -7.39 -2.31 -13.53
C VAL A 114 -6.65 -2.18 -14.86
N PHE A 115 -6.28 -3.30 -15.49
CA PHE A 115 -5.58 -3.35 -16.77
C PHE A 115 -6.39 -2.67 -17.89
N ILE A 116 -7.70 -2.94 -17.97
CA ILE A 116 -8.61 -2.28 -18.94
C ILE A 116 -8.67 -0.76 -18.69
N ARG A 117 -8.72 -0.33 -17.43
CA ARG A 117 -8.67 1.11 -17.10
C ARG A 117 -7.34 1.74 -17.52
N MET A 118 -6.22 1.07 -17.25
CA MET A 118 -4.90 1.55 -17.70
C MET A 118 -4.84 1.70 -19.22
N LEU A 119 -5.33 0.73 -19.98
CA LEU A 119 -5.42 0.81 -21.45
C LEU A 119 -6.25 2.01 -21.93
N LYS A 120 -7.32 2.33 -21.22
CA LYS A 120 -8.23 3.43 -21.57
C LYS A 120 -7.62 4.82 -21.33
N TYR A 121 -6.84 4.95 -20.25
CA TYR A 121 -6.35 6.26 -19.79
C TYR A 121 -4.87 6.50 -20.09
N THR A 122 -4.16 5.54 -20.67
CA THR A 122 -2.75 5.71 -21.03
C THR A 122 -2.57 6.72 -22.17
N GLU A 123 -1.49 7.48 -22.12
CA GLU A 123 -1.05 8.36 -23.21
C GLU A 123 -0.23 7.62 -24.27
N SER A 124 0.06 6.35 -24.06
CA SER A 124 0.84 5.51 -24.96
C SER A 124 0.13 5.31 -26.31
N ARG A 125 0.87 5.45 -27.40
CA ARG A 125 0.32 5.32 -28.75
C ARG A 125 0.20 3.89 -29.25
N THR A 126 0.95 2.95 -28.66
CA THR A 126 1.02 1.54 -29.06
C THR A 126 0.99 0.63 -27.84
N LEU A 127 0.57 -0.63 -28.02
CA LEU A 127 0.62 -1.64 -26.95
C LEU A 127 2.05 -1.88 -26.45
N GLN A 128 3.04 -1.89 -27.35
CA GLN A 128 4.44 -2.03 -26.95
C GLN A 128 4.86 -0.87 -26.04
N SER A 129 4.55 0.36 -26.42
CA SER A 129 4.85 1.55 -25.59
C SER A 129 4.11 1.48 -24.26
N PHE A 130 2.83 1.14 -24.26
CA PHE A 130 2.01 0.97 -23.06
C PHE A 130 2.65 -0.04 -22.09
N LEU A 131 2.97 -1.24 -22.56
CA LEU A 131 3.55 -2.28 -21.74
C LEU A 131 4.91 -1.87 -21.15
N THR A 132 5.73 -1.13 -21.90
CA THR A 132 7.04 -0.67 -21.42
C THR A 132 6.97 0.53 -20.48
N SER A 133 5.99 1.44 -20.70
CA SER A 133 5.87 2.65 -19.89
C SER A 133 5.10 2.45 -18.58
N GLU A 134 4.09 1.58 -18.58
CA GLU A 134 3.20 1.43 -17.41
C GLU A 134 3.64 0.32 -16.44
N PHE A 135 4.51 -0.60 -16.86
CA PHE A 135 4.88 -1.75 -16.04
C PHE A 135 6.37 -1.79 -15.71
N SER A 136 6.68 -2.30 -14.52
CA SER A 136 8.05 -2.64 -14.13
C SER A 136 8.50 -3.92 -14.84
N ARG A 137 9.80 -4.03 -15.07
CA ARG A 137 10.46 -5.23 -15.67
C ARG A 137 9.98 -5.61 -17.09
N VAL A 138 9.26 -4.74 -17.77
CA VAL A 138 8.84 -4.96 -19.15
C VAL A 138 9.64 -4.07 -20.09
N GLY A 139 10.65 -4.66 -20.72
CA GLY A 139 11.40 -4.02 -21.81
C GLY A 139 10.74 -4.23 -23.18
N ALA A 140 11.30 -3.62 -24.20
CA ALA A 140 10.77 -3.70 -25.57
C ALA A 140 10.65 -5.14 -26.10
N GLY A 141 11.62 -6.01 -25.75
CA GLY A 141 11.58 -7.43 -26.11
C GLY A 141 10.44 -8.17 -25.44
N THR A 142 10.34 -8.03 -24.12
CA THR A 142 9.26 -8.64 -23.31
C THR A 142 7.87 -8.14 -23.75
N ALA A 143 7.74 -6.85 -24.06
CA ALA A 143 6.48 -6.30 -24.56
C ALA A 143 6.06 -6.92 -25.92
N LYS A 144 7.02 -7.14 -26.82
CA LYS A 144 6.75 -7.84 -28.10
C LYS A 144 6.33 -9.29 -27.87
N GLU A 145 7.02 -10.00 -26.99
CA GLU A 145 6.70 -11.38 -26.64
C GLU A 145 5.29 -11.51 -26.01
N ILE A 146 4.91 -10.60 -25.10
CA ILE A 146 3.56 -10.53 -24.55
C ILE A 146 2.52 -10.35 -25.67
N CYS A 147 2.75 -9.40 -26.58
CA CYS A 147 1.85 -9.17 -27.71
C CYS A 147 1.74 -10.41 -28.62
N GLN A 148 2.86 -11.10 -28.88
CA GLN A 148 2.90 -12.33 -29.68
C GLN A 148 2.09 -13.45 -29.01
N HIS A 149 2.28 -13.67 -27.70
CA HIS A 149 1.50 -14.67 -26.95
C HIS A 149 0.00 -14.33 -26.89
N ALA A 150 -0.34 -13.06 -26.98
CA ALA A 150 -1.73 -12.59 -27.04
C ALA A 150 -2.33 -12.60 -28.46
N ALA A 151 -1.53 -12.94 -29.48
CA ALA A 151 -1.90 -12.83 -30.88
C ALA A 151 -2.31 -11.41 -31.33
N LEU A 152 -1.65 -10.39 -30.78
CA LEU A 152 -1.90 -8.98 -31.06
C LEU A 152 -0.65 -8.29 -31.61
N LEU A 153 -0.88 -7.28 -32.47
CA LEU A 153 0.23 -6.50 -33.03
C LEU A 153 0.76 -5.50 -32.02
N PRO A 154 2.09 -5.39 -31.81
CA PRO A 154 2.69 -4.41 -30.89
C PRO A 154 2.31 -2.95 -31.20
N ASN A 155 1.98 -2.63 -32.43
CA ASN A 155 1.58 -1.29 -32.88
C ASN A 155 0.07 -1.00 -32.68
N THR A 156 -0.71 -1.95 -32.19
CA THR A 156 -2.13 -1.73 -31.88
C THR A 156 -2.27 -0.57 -30.88
N LYS A 157 -3.23 0.33 -31.12
CA LYS A 157 -3.53 1.43 -30.19
C LYS A 157 -4.18 0.89 -28.92
N PRO A 158 -3.75 1.28 -27.70
CA PRO A 158 -4.37 0.83 -26.46
C PRO A 158 -5.87 1.09 -26.38
N ALA A 159 -6.34 2.24 -26.86
CA ALA A 159 -7.76 2.59 -26.90
C ALA A 159 -8.62 1.70 -27.84
N ALA A 160 -8.00 0.96 -28.77
CA ALA A 160 -8.70 0.04 -29.66
C ALA A 160 -8.77 -1.40 -29.12
N VAL A 161 -8.23 -1.65 -27.91
CA VAL A 161 -8.22 -2.96 -27.29
C VAL A 161 -9.59 -3.26 -26.69
N SER A 162 -10.28 -4.28 -27.20
CA SER A 162 -11.53 -4.77 -26.61
C SER A 162 -11.26 -5.53 -25.30
N ARG A 163 -12.33 -5.87 -24.59
CA ARG A 163 -12.22 -6.67 -23.35
C ARG A 163 -11.58 -8.04 -23.62
N GLU A 164 -11.98 -8.71 -24.70
CA GLU A 164 -11.45 -10.02 -25.11
C GLU A 164 -9.96 -9.93 -25.46
N MET A 165 -9.55 -8.85 -26.12
CA MET A 165 -8.14 -8.57 -26.42
C MET A 165 -7.35 -8.30 -25.13
N ALA A 166 -7.93 -7.58 -24.14
CA ALA A 166 -7.31 -7.37 -22.85
C ALA A 166 -7.14 -8.68 -22.06
N GLU A 167 -8.13 -9.57 -22.11
CA GLU A 167 -8.04 -10.91 -21.52
C GLU A 167 -6.94 -11.75 -22.20
N SER A 168 -6.81 -11.64 -23.52
CA SER A 168 -5.73 -12.28 -24.28
C SER A 168 -4.36 -11.73 -23.90
N LEU A 169 -4.23 -10.41 -23.70
CA LEU A 169 -3.00 -9.79 -23.18
C LEU A 169 -2.65 -10.29 -21.79
N MET A 170 -3.62 -10.41 -20.89
CA MET A 170 -3.40 -10.96 -19.55
C MET A 170 -2.93 -12.42 -19.60
N LYS A 171 -3.48 -13.23 -20.51
CA LYS A 171 -2.98 -14.59 -20.77
C LYS A 171 -1.56 -14.57 -21.35
N GLY A 172 -1.27 -13.63 -22.25
CA GLY A 172 0.06 -13.41 -22.81
C GLY A 172 1.09 -13.04 -21.74
N ILE A 173 0.74 -12.14 -20.83
CA ILE A 173 1.55 -11.76 -19.68
C ILE A 173 1.90 -13.01 -18.85
N LYS A 174 0.90 -13.82 -18.47
CA LYS A 174 1.12 -15.04 -17.68
C LYS A 174 1.99 -16.09 -18.38
N LYS A 175 2.01 -16.13 -19.71
CA LYS A 175 2.86 -17.04 -20.50
C LYS A 175 4.28 -16.52 -20.70
N THR A 176 4.50 -15.22 -20.56
CA THR A 176 5.80 -14.59 -20.76
C THR A 176 6.59 -14.59 -19.45
N LYS A 177 7.83 -15.06 -19.49
CA LYS A 177 8.71 -15.03 -18.31
C LYS A 177 9.20 -13.61 -18.04
N ILE A 178 8.69 -12.98 -17.01
CA ILE A 178 9.07 -11.64 -16.56
C ILE A 178 9.88 -11.75 -15.27
N ILE A 179 11.00 -11.03 -15.19
CA ILE A 179 11.85 -11.00 -13.99
C ILE A 179 11.06 -10.39 -12.83
N ALA A 180 11.26 -10.92 -11.61
CA ALA A 180 10.65 -10.43 -10.38
C ALA A 180 10.75 -8.91 -10.22
N PRO A 181 9.73 -8.26 -9.63
CA PRO A 181 9.73 -6.81 -9.41
C PRO A 181 10.91 -6.37 -8.54
N PRO A 182 11.38 -5.11 -8.64
CA PRO A 182 12.36 -4.59 -7.72
C PRO A 182 11.75 -4.52 -6.31
N SER A 183 12.57 -4.74 -5.28
CA SER A 183 12.15 -4.68 -3.87
C SER A 183 12.19 -3.27 -3.28
N ASP A 184 12.53 -2.26 -4.07
CA ASP A 184 12.68 -0.86 -3.62
C ASP A 184 11.37 -0.25 -3.10
N CYS A 185 10.22 -0.84 -3.47
CA CYS A 185 8.90 -0.44 -2.99
C CYS A 185 8.57 -0.93 -1.57
N ILE A 186 9.42 -1.75 -0.98
CA ILE A 186 9.27 -2.19 0.41
C ILE A 186 10.35 -1.58 1.29
N SER A 187 10.00 -1.31 2.54
CA SER A 187 10.91 -0.83 3.57
C SER A 187 10.97 -1.88 4.68
N PRO A 188 11.87 -2.88 4.58
CA PRO A 188 11.96 -3.94 5.58
C PRO A 188 12.45 -3.38 6.91
N ILE A 189 11.90 -3.89 8.00
CA ILE A 189 12.28 -3.54 9.37
C ILE A 189 13.77 -3.83 9.61
N GLY A 190 14.29 -4.92 9.05
CA GLY A 190 15.62 -5.45 9.31
C GLY A 190 15.73 -6.21 10.64
N GLU A 191 16.69 -7.10 10.72
CA GLU A 191 16.88 -8.02 11.84
C GLU A 191 17.08 -7.30 13.17
N VAL A 192 17.98 -6.31 13.18
CA VAL A 192 18.33 -5.56 14.40
C VAL A 192 17.15 -4.82 15.00
N ASN A 193 16.33 -4.18 14.17
CA ASN A 193 15.18 -3.43 14.65
C ASN A 193 14.05 -4.35 15.08
N LEU A 194 13.82 -5.45 14.36
CA LEU A 194 12.84 -6.46 14.75
C LEU A 194 13.19 -7.10 16.07
N GLU A 195 14.47 -7.44 16.30
CA GLU A 195 14.94 -7.99 17.57
C GLU A 195 14.73 -7.00 18.74
N LYS A 196 14.99 -5.71 18.53
CA LYS A 196 14.69 -4.67 19.54
C LYS A 196 13.20 -4.63 19.91
N GLY A 197 12.32 -4.72 18.92
CA GLY A 197 10.88 -4.77 19.14
C GLY A 197 10.45 -6.02 19.90
N LEU A 198 10.98 -7.19 19.53
CA LEU A 198 10.72 -8.46 20.21
C LEU A 198 11.17 -8.44 21.67
N ARG A 199 12.40 -8.03 21.94
CA ARG A 199 12.98 -7.97 23.30
C ARG A 199 12.19 -7.07 24.23
N LYS A 200 11.54 -6.06 23.67
CA LYS A 200 10.77 -5.12 24.46
C LYS A 200 9.38 -5.64 24.83
N GLU A 201 8.68 -6.28 23.89
CA GLU A 201 7.28 -6.66 24.05
C GLU A 201 7.07 -8.12 24.49
N ILE A 202 8.10 -8.96 24.33
CA ILE A 202 8.03 -10.39 24.62
C ILE A 202 9.16 -10.73 25.61
N ASN A 203 8.80 -11.37 26.72
CA ASN A 203 9.78 -11.90 27.66
C ASN A 203 10.12 -13.33 27.26
N ALA A 204 11.33 -13.54 26.69
CA ALA A 204 11.84 -14.85 26.28
C ALA A 204 13.32 -14.98 26.68
N GLU A 205 13.78 -16.22 26.84
CA GLU A 205 15.17 -16.51 27.15
C GLU A 205 16.11 -16.27 25.96
N PHE A 206 15.60 -16.44 24.75
CA PHE A 206 16.38 -16.32 23.53
C PHE A 206 15.58 -15.64 22.39
N TYR A 207 16.26 -14.80 21.61
CA TYR A 207 15.71 -14.14 20.43
C TYR A 207 16.61 -14.38 19.23
N THR A 208 16.02 -14.66 18.08
CA THR A 208 16.71 -14.73 16.81
C THR A 208 15.84 -14.17 15.70
N THR A 209 16.45 -13.45 14.79
CA THR A 209 15.79 -12.86 13.61
C THR A 209 16.61 -13.24 12.38
N ILE A 210 15.92 -13.58 11.29
CA ILE A 210 16.55 -13.98 10.03
C ILE A 210 15.85 -13.29 8.88
N THR A 211 16.62 -12.61 8.04
CA THR A 211 16.11 -12.02 6.79
C THR A 211 16.18 -13.04 5.66
N ARG A 212 15.05 -13.23 4.98
CA ARG A 212 15.01 -13.98 3.72
C ARG A 212 14.67 -13.04 2.58
N PRO A 213 15.36 -13.12 1.43
CA PRO A 213 14.95 -12.34 0.26
C PRO A 213 13.56 -12.76 -0.17
N PRO A 214 12.76 -11.83 -0.78
CA PRO A 214 11.47 -12.18 -1.32
C PRO A 214 11.63 -13.27 -2.39
N ALA A 215 10.81 -14.31 -2.27
CA ALA A 215 10.68 -15.36 -3.28
C ALA A 215 9.43 -15.09 -4.12
N VAL A 216 9.54 -15.30 -5.42
CA VAL A 216 8.44 -15.22 -6.40
C VAL A 216 8.14 -16.62 -6.90
#